data_82f8bf7acd95b4d39c19d801f92b4884
#
_entry.id   82f8bf7acd95b4d39c19d801f92b4884
#
_cell.length_a   1.000
_cell.length_b   1.000
_cell.length_c   1.000
_cell.angle_alpha   90.00
_cell.angle_beta   90.00
_cell.angle_gamma   90.00
#
_symmetry.space_group_name_H-M   'P 1'
#
loop_
_entity.id
_entity.type
_entity.pdbx_description
1 polymer ?
#
loop_
_entity_poly.entity_id
_entity_poly.type
_entity_poly.pdbx_seq_one_letter_code
_entity_poly.pdbx_strand_id
1 'polypeptide(L)'
;WFLTGLTRLVINIITGIDIPYSANIGGGFKICHFGTIFISSKVVIGDNCTIHQGVTIGKGGHNTETDEPVIGNDVFIGANATVIGAITIGSRVRIGSNVCCYKSINDDMTVVANRIRV
;
A
#
# COMPACT_ATOMS: atom_id res chain seq x y z
N TRP A 1 -16.24 -18.13 6.22
CA TRP A 1 -15.67 -18.23 4.85
C TRP A 1 -16.57 -17.55 3.83
N PHE A 2 -17.81 -18.02 3.68
CA PHE A 2 -18.74 -17.41 2.72
C PHE A 2 -19.10 -15.97 3.09
N LEU A 3 -19.42 -15.71 4.36
CA LEU A 3 -19.75 -14.36 4.84
C LEU A 3 -18.60 -13.38 4.71
N THR A 4 -17.37 -13.80 5.01
CA THR A 4 -16.18 -12.94 4.87
C THR A 4 -15.87 -12.65 3.40
N GLY A 5 -16.00 -13.62 2.52
CA GLY A 5 -15.87 -13.43 1.09
C GLY A 5 -16.91 -12.48 0.52
N LEU A 6 -18.16 -12.65 0.93
CA LEU A 6 -19.25 -11.78 0.51
C LEU A 6 -19.09 -10.36 1.04
N THR A 7 -18.69 -10.21 2.29
CA THR A 7 -18.43 -8.89 2.90
C THR A 7 -17.32 -8.15 2.15
N ARG A 8 -16.21 -8.84 1.84
CA ARG A 8 -15.12 -8.26 1.04
C ARG A 8 -15.60 -7.81 -0.33
N LEU A 9 -16.39 -8.64 -1.01
CA LEU A 9 -16.94 -8.32 -2.33
C LEU A 9 -17.84 -7.08 -2.28
N VAL A 10 -18.71 -6.98 -1.29
CA VAL A 10 -19.60 -5.84 -1.11
C VAL A 10 -18.81 -4.56 -0.83
N ILE A 11 -17.81 -4.62 0.05
CA ILE A 11 -16.94 -3.48 0.35
C ILE A 11 -16.20 -3.04 -0.92
N ASN A 12 -15.65 -3.97 -1.67
CA ASN A 12 -14.96 -3.66 -2.92
C ASN A 12 -15.89 -2.97 -3.94
N ILE A 13 -17.08 -3.48 -4.13
CA ILE A 13 -18.04 -2.91 -5.07
C ILE A 13 -18.45 -1.49 -4.65
N ILE A 14 -18.72 -1.27 -3.36
CA ILE A 14 -19.20 0.02 -2.84
C ILE A 14 -18.09 1.05 -2.74
N THR A 15 -16.90 0.65 -2.29
CA THR A 15 -15.81 1.58 -1.93
C THR A 15 -14.64 1.57 -2.90
N GLY A 16 -14.50 0.54 -3.73
CA GLY A 16 -13.30 0.32 -4.53
C GLY A 16 -12.08 -0.11 -3.72
N ILE A 17 -12.28 -0.56 -2.48
CA ILE A 17 -11.20 -1.03 -1.61
C ILE A 17 -11.11 -2.55 -1.67
N ASP A 18 -9.97 -3.07 -2.08
CA ASP A 18 -9.69 -4.49 -2.09
C ASP A 18 -8.49 -4.81 -1.20
N ILE A 19 -8.77 -5.17 0.03
CA ILE A 19 -7.78 -5.58 1.03
C ILE A 19 -8.13 -6.98 1.51
N PRO A 20 -7.30 -7.98 1.19
CA PRO A 20 -7.55 -9.34 1.68
C PRO A 20 -7.23 -9.45 3.17
N TYR A 21 -7.97 -10.29 3.90
CA TYR A 21 -7.68 -10.51 5.33
C TYR A 21 -6.39 -11.27 5.60
N SER A 22 -5.75 -11.82 4.58
CA SER A 22 -4.42 -12.40 4.69
C SER A 22 -3.29 -11.37 4.67
N ALA A 23 -3.57 -10.11 4.29
CA ALA A 23 -2.61 -9.02 4.46
C ALA A 23 -2.37 -8.78 5.96
N ASN A 24 -1.11 -8.60 6.33
CA ASN A 24 -0.74 -8.35 7.72
C ASN A 24 -0.59 -6.84 7.93
N ILE A 25 -1.61 -6.24 8.53
CA ILE A 25 -1.66 -4.78 8.75
C ILE A 25 -1.67 -4.52 10.26
N GLY A 26 -0.73 -3.70 10.72
CA GLY A 26 -0.62 -3.29 12.11
C GLY A 26 -1.77 -2.39 12.57
N GLY A 27 -1.74 -2.02 13.84
CA GLY A 27 -2.74 -1.15 14.45
C GLY A 27 -2.65 0.29 13.94
N GLY A 28 -3.76 1.04 14.06
CA GLY A 28 -3.79 2.45 13.70
C GLY A 28 -3.74 2.73 12.19
N PHE A 29 -4.03 1.74 11.36
CA PHE A 29 -4.08 1.92 9.92
C PHE A 29 -5.22 2.87 9.53
N LYS A 30 -4.88 3.89 8.73
CA LYS A 30 -5.82 4.92 8.31
C LYS A 30 -5.93 4.99 6.79
N ILE A 31 -7.16 4.95 6.31
CA ILE A 31 -7.52 5.23 4.92
C ILE A 31 -8.20 6.60 4.89
N CYS A 32 -7.54 7.60 4.30
CA CYS A 32 -8.06 8.97 4.29
C CYS A 32 -9.26 9.14 3.36
N HIS A 33 -9.19 8.51 2.19
CA HIS A 33 -10.28 8.50 1.21
C HIS A 33 -10.38 7.12 0.58
N PHE A 34 -11.59 6.65 0.36
CA PHE A 34 -11.82 5.39 -0.33
C PHE A 34 -11.78 5.60 -1.86
N GLY A 35 -11.58 4.51 -2.57
CA GLY A 35 -11.59 4.47 -4.03
C GLY A 35 -10.32 3.85 -4.60
N THR A 36 -10.48 2.79 -5.35
CA THR A 36 -9.44 2.09 -6.11
C THR A 36 -8.18 1.78 -5.29
N ILE A 37 -8.36 1.28 -4.07
CA ILE A 37 -7.26 0.83 -3.21
C ILE A 37 -7.12 -0.68 -3.39
N PHE A 38 -5.90 -1.13 -3.67
CA PHE A 38 -5.56 -2.54 -3.76
C PHE A 38 -4.35 -2.86 -2.89
N ILE A 39 -4.49 -3.85 -2.03
CA ILE A 39 -3.39 -4.41 -1.23
C ILE A 39 -3.34 -5.91 -1.48
N SER A 40 -2.19 -6.42 -1.83
CA SER A 40 -2.00 -7.84 -2.13
C SER A 40 -1.92 -8.70 -0.86
N SER A 41 -2.09 -10.00 -1.01
CA SER A 41 -2.40 -10.93 0.08
C SER A 41 -1.27 -11.18 1.08
N LYS A 42 -0.03 -10.97 0.69
CA LYS A 42 1.15 -11.21 1.54
C LYS A 42 1.87 -9.92 1.95
N VAL A 43 1.29 -8.77 1.67
CA VAL A 43 1.83 -7.48 2.09
C VAL A 43 1.85 -7.40 3.61
N VAL A 44 2.93 -6.84 4.15
CA VAL A 44 3.07 -6.53 5.58
C VAL A 44 3.15 -5.02 5.73
N ILE A 45 2.29 -4.47 6.58
CA ILE A 45 2.27 -3.04 6.92
C ILE A 45 2.38 -2.91 8.43
N GLY A 46 3.30 -2.08 8.88
CA GLY A 46 3.49 -1.81 10.31
C GLY A 46 2.36 -0.98 10.92
N ASP A 47 2.64 -0.42 12.10
CA ASP A 47 1.66 0.36 12.86
C ASP A 47 1.56 1.81 12.36
N ASN A 48 0.39 2.42 12.54
CA ASN A 48 0.12 3.83 12.30
C ASN A 48 0.44 4.31 10.88
N CYS A 49 0.22 3.45 9.90
CA CYS A 49 0.37 3.81 8.50
C CYS A 49 -0.89 4.48 7.95
N THR A 50 -0.70 5.41 7.03
CA THR A 50 -1.79 6.16 6.39
C THR A 50 -1.69 6.04 4.89
N ILE A 51 -2.80 5.72 4.24
CA ILE A 51 -2.89 5.70 2.78
C ILE A 51 -4.05 6.57 2.29
N HIS A 52 -3.96 6.99 1.05
CA HIS A 52 -5.00 7.74 0.35
C HIS A 52 -5.63 6.89 -0.77
N GLN A 53 -6.63 7.45 -1.44
CA GLN A 53 -7.29 6.78 -2.56
C GLN A 53 -6.31 6.43 -3.69
N GLY A 54 -6.61 5.38 -4.43
CA GLY A 54 -5.84 4.97 -5.59
C GLY A 54 -4.50 4.30 -5.28
N VAL A 55 -4.19 4.05 -4.02
CA VAL A 55 -2.92 3.39 -3.63
C VAL A 55 -2.95 1.92 -4.00
N THR A 56 -1.89 1.44 -4.62
CA THR A 56 -1.66 0.03 -4.92
C THR A 56 -0.41 -0.46 -4.19
N ILE A 57 -0.55 -1.53 -3.42
CA ILE A 57 0.57 -2.19 -2.76
C ILE A 57 0.54 -3.66 -3.13
N GLY A 58 1.51 -4.13 -3.88
CA GLY A 58 1.43 -5.49 -4.39
C GLY A 58 2.67 -6.03 -5.08
N LYS A 59 2.45 -7.05 -5.87
CA LYS A 59 3.51 -7.79 -6.57
C LYS A 59 4.13 -6.96 -7.68
N GLY A 60 5.44 -7.13 -7.86
CA GLY A 60 6.21 -6.45 -8.91
C GLY A 60 6.22 -7.17 -10.26
N GLY A 61 5.51 -8.24 -10.41
CA GLY A 61 5.46 -9.02 -11.66
C GLY A 61 6.55 -10.09 -11.80
N HIS A 62 7.42 -10.24 -10.83
CA HIS A 62 8.34 -11.37 -10.74
C HIS A 62 7.63 -12.54 -10.05
N ASN A 63 7.60 -13.69 -10.65
CA ASN A 63 6.92 -14.90 -10.14
C ASN A 63 7.65 -15.52 -8.93
N THR A 64 7.82 -14.76 -7.87
CA THR A 64 8.36 -15.27 -6.60
C THR A 64 7.29 -15.20 -5.51
N GLU A 65 7.30 -16.13 -4.61
CA GLU A 65 6.35 -16.15 -3.47
C GLU A 65 6.52 -14.96 -2.53
N THR A 66 7.68 -14.30 -2.60
CA THR A 66 8.06 -13.19 -1.72
C THR A 66 8.06 -11.84 -2.42
N ASP A 67 7.42 -11.72 -3.58
CA ASP A 67 7.43 -10.51 -4.42
C ASP A 67 6.41 -9.46 -3.95
N GLU A 68 6.27 -9.29 -2.65
CA GLU A 68 5.33 -8.33 -2.05
C GLU A 68 6.03 -7.45 -1.01
N PRO A 69 5.65 -6.16 -0.93
CA PRO A 69 6.33 -5.22 -0.04
C PRO A 69 6.16 -5.51 1.45
N VAL A 70 7.17 -5.12 2.21
CA VAL A 70 7.13 -4.97 3.66
C VAL A 70 7.28 -3.50 4.00
N ILE A 71 6.29 -2.94 4.67
CA ILE A 71 6.22 -1.51 5.01
C ILE A 71 6.36 -1.36 6.52
N GLY A 72 7.23 -0.45 6.95
CA GLY A 72 7.48 -0.16 8.35
C GLY A 72 6.34 0.60 9.04
N ASN A 73 6.69 1.23 10.17
CA ASN A 73 5.73 1.98 10.97
C ASN A 73 5.67 3.45 10.56
N ASP A 74 4.55 4.11 10.84
CA ASP A 74 4.38 5.56 10.64
C ASP A 74 4.65 6.00 9.20
N VAL A 75 4.30 5.16 8.22
CA VAL A 75 4.50 5.45 6.79
C VAL A 75 3.26 6.15 6.24
N PHE A 76 3.49 7.16 5.45
CA PHE A 76 2.46 7.88 4.71
C PHE A 76 2.58 7.59 3.21
N ILE A 77 1.49 7.17 2.59
CA ILE A 77 1.43 6.90 1.15
C ILE A 77 0.36 7.76 0.50
N GLY A 78 0.78 8.68 -0.34
CA GLY A 78 -0.09 9.65 -1.01
C GLY A 78 -0.95 9.05 -2.11
N ALA A 79 -1.90 9.84 -2.60
CA ALA A 79 -2.89 9.43 -3.58
C ALA A 79 -2.24 8.85 -4.86
N ASN A 80 -2.80 7.76 -5.36
CA ASN A 80 -2.38 7.09 -6.59
C ASN A 80 -0.92 6.61 -6.60
N ALA A 81 -0.28 6.52 -5.43
CA ALA A 81 1.06 5.94 -5.35
C ALA A 81 1.00 4.42 -5.49
N THR A 82 2.06 3.87 -6.03
CA THR A 82 2.21 2.43 -6.23
C THR A 82 3.48 1.95 -5.52
N VAL A 83 3.34 0.91 -4.70
CA VAL A 83 4.46 0.27 -3.99
C VAL A 83 4.46 -1.21 -4.39
N ILE A 84 5.43 -1.61 -5.18
CA ILE A 84 5.43 -2.95 -5.81
C ILE A 84 6.78 -3.64 -5.70
N GLY A 85 6.72 -4.96 -5.58
CA GLY A 85 7.88 -5.83 -5.60
C GLY A 85 8.37 -6.25 -4.22
N ALA A 86 9.39 -7.08 -4.22
CA ALA A 86 10.04 -7.58 -3.01
C ALA A 86 10.94 -6.51 -2.39
N ILE A 87 10.33 -5.44 -1.92
CA ILE A 87 11.01 -4.26 -1.37
C ILE A 87 10.62 -4.03 0.09
N THR A 88 11.46 -3.31 0.79
CA THR A 88 11.21 -2.85 2.16
C THR A 88 11.13 -1.33 2.17
N ILE A 89 10.02 -0.82 2.69
CA ILE A 89 9.84 0.59 2.99
C ILE A 89 10.10 0.77 4.48
N GLY A 90 11.07 1.59 4.81
CA GLY A 90 11.44 1.87 6.21
C GLY A 90 10.34 2.60 6.97
N SER A 91 10.58 2.84 8.25
CA SER A 91 9.64 3.56 9.10
C SER A 91 9.73 5.08 8.89
N ARG A 92 8.64 5.78 9.13
CA ARG A 92 8.55 7.25 8.98
C ARG A 92 8.88 7.74 7.58
N VAL A 93 8.66 6.90 6.58
CA VAL A 93 8.79 7.24 5.16
C VAL A 93 7.53 7.96 4.69
N ARG A 94 7.71 8.96 3.86
CA ARG A 94 6.61 9.66 3.21
C ARG A 94 6.72 9.48 1.70
N ILE A 95 5.71 8.87 1.13
CA ILE A 95 5.61 8.65 -0.32
C ILE A 95 4.56 9.62 -0.87
N GLY A 96 4.99 10.52 -1.75
CA GLY A 96 4.12 11.50 -2.36
C GLY A 96 3.12 10.91 -3.35
N SER A 97 2.17 11.70 -3.77
CA SER A 97 1.17 11.30 -4.75
C SER A 97 1.81 10.94 -6.10
N ASN A 98 1.24 9.94 -6.75
CA ASN A 98 1.66 9.45 -8.07
C ASN A 98 3.10 8.90 -8.14
N VAL A 99 3.70 8.59 -7.00
CA VAL A 99 5.03 7.97 -6.96
C VAL A 99 4.90 6.48 -7.19
N CYS A 100 5.78 5.93 -8.02
CA CYS A 100 5.93 4.48 -8.17
C CYS A 100 7.20 4.03 -7.46
N CYS A 101 7.04 3.33 -6.34
CA CYS A 101 8.14 2.75 -5.57
C CYS A 101 8.35 1.30 -5.97
N TYR A 102 9.49 1.01 -6.56
CA TYR A 102 9.91 -0.34 -6.94
C TYR A 102 11.30 -0.69 -6.40
N LYS A 103 11.84 0.15 -5.52
CA LYS A 103 13.09 -0.05 -4.80
C LYS A 103 12.88 0.20 -3.32
N SER A 104 13.66 -0.48 -2.48
CA SER A 104 13.62 -0.28 -1.04
C SER A 104 14.00 1.15 -0.66
N ILE A 105 13.35 1.65 0.39
CA ILE A 105 13.53 3.00 0.91
C ILE A 105 13.90 2.91 2.39
N ASN A 106 14.96 3.60 2.78
CA ASN A 106 15.40 3.64 4.17
C ASN A 106 14.46 4.48 5.04
N ASP A 107 14.59 4.33 6.37
CA ASP A 107 13.83 5.10 7.34
C ASP A 107 13.95 6.62 7.10
N ASP A 108 12.92 7.34 7.49
CA ASP A 108 12.89 8.81 7.53
C ASP A 108 13.04 9.52 6.18
N MET A 109 12.90 8.81 5.08
CA MET A 109 13.01 9.38 3.74
C MET A 109 11.67 9.89 3.22
N THR A 110 11.75 10.92 2.39
CA THR A 110 10.61 11.44 1.62
C THR A 110 10.87 11.24 0.13
N VAL A 111 9.92 10.61 -0.55
CA VAL A 111 9.99 10.33 -1.99
C VAL A 111 8.89 11.08 -2.70
N VAL A 112 9.24 11.86 -3.70
CA VAL A 112 8.31 12.64 -4.50
C VAL A 112 8.43 12.28 -5.97
N ALA A 113 7.33 12.46 -6.71
CA ALA A 113 7.32 12.27 -8.15
C ALA A 113 8.16 13.33 -8.86
N ASN A 114 8.47 13.10 -10.13
CA ASN A 114 9.37 13.93 -10.93
C ASN A 114 9.05 15.41 -10.88
N ARG A 115 10.11 16.23 -10.89
CA ARG A 115 10.01 17.68 -10.99
C ARG A 115 9.34 18.09 -12.31
N ILE A 116 8.44 19.06 -12.21
CA ILE A 116 8.00 19.79 -13.39
C ILE A 116 9.19 20.63 -13.88
N ARG A 117 9.66 20.33 -15.08
CA ARG A 117 10.63 21.19 -15.76
C ARG A 117 9.83 22.13 -16.68
N VAL A 118 9.87 23.35 -16.37
CA VAL A 118 9.34 24.41 -17.23
C VAL A 118 10.43 24.88 -18.20
#